data_bbe1773ca1681b4de7e67cddac77b7a9
#
_entry.id   bbe1773ca1681b4de7e67cddac77b7a9
#
_cell.length_a   1.000
_cell.length_b   1.000
_cell.length_c   1.000
_cell.angle_alpha   90.00
_cell.angle_beta   90.00
_cell.angle_gamma   90.00
#
_symmetry.space_group_name_H-M   'P 1'
#
loop_
_entity.id
_entity.type
_entity.pdbx_description
1 polymer ?
#
loop_
_entity_poly.entity_id
_entity_poly.type
_entity_poly.pdbx_seq_one_letter_code
_entity_poly.pdbx_strand_id
1 'polypeptide(L)'
;MECVWILPRPVGTVPGDGTRRVGTESHVHDFDEIIAFFGTDLKDPYDLGAEVELWLDDEKHVITKTSLVFIPAGLKHGPLTFLRVDKPVFHYTTGPGKMYF
;
A
#
# COMPACT_ATOMS: atom_id res chain seq x y z
N MET A 1 3.68 0.73 13.78
CA MET A 1 3.71 -0.23 12.66
C MET A 1 2.35 -0.88 12.51
N GLU A 2 1.87 -0.94 11.27
CA GLU A 2 0.61 -1.60 10.98
C GLU A 2 0.84 -2.66 9.93
N CYS A 3 0.26 -3.82 10.15
CA CYS A 3 0.39 -4.95 9.24
C CYS A 3 -0.99 -5.46 8.91
N VAL A 4 -1.26 -5.67 7.63
CA VAL A 4 -2.53 -6.26 7.25
C VAL A 4 -2.33 -7.21 6.07
N TRP A 5 -3.21 -8.18 5.99
CA TRP A 5 -3.33 -9.03 4.81
C TRP A 5 -4.39 -8.43 3.93
N ILE A 6 -4.05 -8.25 2.66
CA ILE A 6 -5.02 -7.81 1.66
C ILE A 6 -5.39 -9.05 0.87
N LEU A 7 -6.64 -9.45 0.96
CA LEU A 7 -7.10 -10.70 0.36
C LEU A 7 -7.62 -10.48 -1.04
N PRO A 8 -7.55 -11.51 -1.88
CA PRO A 8 -8.02 -11.41 -3.26
C PRO A 8 -9.49 -11.05 -3.34
N ARG A 9 -9.82 -10.29 -4.36
CA ARG A 9 -11.20 -9.96 -4.67
C ARG A 9 -11.29 -9.56 -6.14
N PRO A 10 -12.44 -9.77 -6.78
CA PRO A 10 -12.60 -9.39 -8.17
C PRO A 10 -12.49 -7.89 -8.36
N VAL A 11 -12.03 -7.51 -9.53
CA VAL A 11 -11.97 -6.11 -9.90
C VAL A 11 -13.38 -5.54 -9.90
N GLY A 12 -13.53 -4.35 -9.33
CA GLY A 12 -14.83 -3.71 -9.30
C GLY A 12 -15.74 -4.18 -8.22
N THR A 13 -15.34 -5.17 -7.46
CA THR A 13 -16.08 -5.59 -6.30
C THR A 13 -15.74 -4.67 -5.16
N VAL A 14 -16.68 -3.84 -4.83
CA VAL A 14 -16.42 -2.86 -3.79
C VAL A 14 -17.47 -3.00 -2.74
N PRO A 15 -17.36 -3.96 -1.89
CA PRO A 15 -18.30 -4.07 -0.81
C PRO A 15 -18.04 -2.90 0.08
N GLY A 16 -18.74 -1.87 -0.11
CA GLY A 16 -18.61 -0.72 0.71
C GLY A 16 -17.18 -0.31 0.92
N ASP A 17 -16.33 -1.21 0.78
CA ASP A 17 -14.95 -0.97 1.08
C ASP A 17 -14.04 -1.85 0.29
N GLY A 18 -14.56 -2.47 -0.74
CA GLY A 18 -13.79 -3.42 -1.49
C GLY A 18 -12.55 -2.82 -2.05
N THR A 19 -12.71 -1.71 -2.64
CA THR A 19 -11.55 -0.98 -3.11
C THR A 19 -11.22 0.10 -2.14
N ARG A 20 -11.55 -0.13 -0.91
CA ARG A 20 -11.32 0.89 0.04
C ARG A 20 -9.87 1.27 0.07
N ARG A 21 -9.67 2.49 0.30
CA ARG A 21 -8.34 3.02 0.44
C ARG A 21 -7.80 2.68 1.79
N VAL A 22 -6.53 2.36 1.77
CA VAL A 22 -5.81 2.20 3.00
C VAL A 22 -5.09 3.51 3.20
N GLY A 23 -5.36 4.18 4.30
CA GLY A 23 -4.77 5.48 4.51
C GLY A 23 -5.49 6.58 3.78
N THR A 24 -6.49 6.25 3.07
CA THR A 24 -7.47 7.11 2.44
C THR A 24 -6.94 8.37 1.81
N GLU A 25 -6.76 9.43 2.53
CA GLU A 25 -6.50 10.74 1.95
C GLU A 25 -5.04 11.10 2.00
N SER A 26 -4.66 12.06 1.17
CA SER A 26 -3.32 12.60 1.21
C SER A 26 -3.03 13.20 2.57
N HIS A 27 -1.85 12.96 3.05
CA HIS A 27 -1.44 13.50 4.32
C HIS A 27 0.08 13.65 4.35
N VAL A 28 0.56 14.33 5.38
CA VAL A 28 1.97 14.60 5.57
C VAL A 28 2.33 14.26 7.00
N HIS A 29 3.45 13.60 7.16
CA HIS A 29 3.98 13.29 8.48
C HIS A 29 5.29 14.03 8.69
N ASP A 30 5.65 14.21 9.96
CA ASP A 30 6.94 14.82 10.30
C ASP A 30 7.99 13.74 10.61
N PHE A 31 7.78 12.54 10.13
CA PHE A 31 8.71 11.42 10.29
C PHE A 31 8.77 10.64 8.98
N ASP A 32 9.86 9.89 8.79
CA ASP A 32 10.01 9.03 7.63
C ASP A 32 9.11 7.81 7.79
N GLU A 33 8.64 7.32 6.66
CA GLU A 33 7.74 6.18 6.67
C GLU A 33 8.17 5.19 5.58
N ILE A 34 7.97 3.90 5.86
CA ILE A 34 8.17 2.86 4.86
C ILE A 34 6.84 2.16 4.68
N ILE A 35 6.43 2.02 3.43
CA ILE A 35 5.25 1.26 3.07
C ILE A 35 5.71 0.05 2.29
N ALA A 36 5.30 -1.13 2.72
CA ALA A 36 5.76 -2.38 2.15
C ALA A 36 4.61 -3.15 1.53
N PHE A 37 4.90 -3.78 0.40
CA PHE A 37 3.96 -4.65 -0.29
C PHE A 37 4.72 -5.90 -0.69
N PHE A 38 4.31 -7.05 -0.17
CA PHE A 38 4.96 -8.31 -0.47
C PHE A 38 3.97 -9.26 -1.14
N GLY A 39 4.38 -9.78 -2.29
CA GLY A 39 3.62 -10.82 -2.97
C GLY A 39 3.79 -12.16 -2.26
N THR A 40 2.84 -13.05 -2.52
CA THR A 40 2.81 -14.35 -1.85
C THR A 40 2.87 -15.51 -2.83
N ASP A 41 3.15 -15.24 -4.10
CA ASP A 41 3.32 -16.30 -5.07
C ASP A 41 4.72 -16.88 -4.91
N LEU A 42 4.78 -18.10 -4.40
CA LEU A 42 6.07 -18.73 -4.14
C LEU A 42 6.84 -19.03 -5.40
N LYS A 43 6.19 -19.07 -6.55
CA LYS A 43 6.87 -19.28 -7.82
C LYS A 43 7.47 -18.01 -8.37
N ASP A 44 6.94 -16.87 -7.96
CA ASP A 44 7.45 -15.57 -8.39
C ASP A 44 7.16 -14.55 -7.30
N PRO A 45 7.99 -14.52 -6.27
CA PRO A 45 7.70 -13.61 -5.13
C PRO A 45 7.81 -12.14 -5.50
N TYR A 46 8.40 -11.82 -6.64
CA TYR A 46 8.48 -10.42 -7.07
C TYR A 46 7.18 -9.94 -7.68
N ASP A 47 6.34 -10.85 -8.15
CA ASP A 47 5.03 -10.48 -8.66
C ASP A 47 4.13 -10.23 -7.47
N LEU A 48 3.60 -9.01 -7.37
CA LEU A 48 2.77 -8.67 -6.23
C LEU A 48 1.44 -9.41 -6.27
N GLY A 49 0.97 -9.78 -7.45
CA GLY A 49 -0.35 -10.38 -7.57
C GLY A 49 -1.45 -9.38 -7.32
N ALA A 50 -1.16 -8.11 -7.52
CA ALA A 50 -2.11 -7.05 -7.27
C ALA A 50 -1.66 -5.81 -8.00
N GLU A 51 -2.56 -4.86 -8.10
CA GLU A 51 -2.24 -3.56 -8.67
C GLU A 51 -2.63 -2.50 -7.64
N VAL A 52 -1.65 -1.72 -7.23
CA VAL A 52 -1.81 -0.74 -6.17
C VAL A 52 -1.50 0.64 -6.71
N GLU A 53 -2.36 1.58 -6.43
CA GLU A 53 -2.15 2.97 -6.82
C GLU A 53 -1.77 3.76 -5.58
N LEU A 54 -0.62 4.43 -5.65
CA LEU A 54 -0.14 5.25 -4.55
C LEU A 54 0.24 6.61 -5.09
N TRP A 55 -0.31 7.64 -4.50
CA TRP A 55 0.05 9.00 -4.86
C TRP A 55 1.16 9.52 -3.95
N LEU A 56 2.22 10.03 -4.58
CA LEU A 56 3.30 10.68 -3.88
C LEU A 56 3.35 12.10 -4.40
N ASP A 57 3.02 13.05 -3.54
CA ASP A 57 2.82 14.43 -3.93
C ASP A 57 1.76 14.47 -5.03
N ASP A 58 2.07 14.98 -6.20
CA ASP A 58 1.10 15.05 -7.28
C ASP A 58 1.32 13.96 -8.34
N GLU A 59 2.11 12.95 -8.03
CA GLU A 59 2.42 11.89 -8.96
C GLU A 59 1.74 10.59 -8.56
N LYS A 60 1.13 9.96 -9.55
CA LYS A 60 0.52 8.65 -9.36
C LYS A 60 1.53 7.56 -9.69
N HIS A 61 1.68 6.62 -8.79
CA HIS A 61 2.55 5.47 -8.98
C HIS A 61 1.71 4.22 -8.93
N VAL A 62 1.95 3.30 -9.86
CA VAL A 62 1.27 2.02 -9.89
C VAL A 62 2.27 0.95 -9.54
N ILE A 63 1.96 0.17 -8.52
CA ILE A 63 2.87 -0.83 -7.98
C ILE A 63 2.29 -2.20 -8.27
N THR A 64 3.06 -3.00 -9.00
CA THR A 64 2.67 -4.37 -9.34
C THR A 64 3.73 -5.37 -8.93
N LYS A 65 4.76 -4.92 -8.24
CA LYS A 65 5.86 -5.77 -7.80
C LYS A 65 6.01 -5.67 -6.30
N THR A 66 6.54 -6.72 -5.70
CA THR A 66 6.96 -6.67 -4.31
C THR A 66 7.91 -5.48 -4.14
N SER A 67 7.61 -4.58 -3.22
CA SER A 67 8.30 -3.30 -3.15
C SER A 67 8.29 -2.74 -1.74
N LEU A 68 9.30 -1.98 -1.45
CA LEU A 68 9.32 -1.09 -0.30
C LEU A 68 9.31 0.33 -0.84
N VAL A 69 8.47 1.16 -0.29
CA VAL A 69 8.38 2.56 -0.67
C VAL A 69 8.80 3.39 0.52
N PHE A 70 9.85 4.19 0.32
CA PHE A 70 10.32 5.09 1.36
C PHE A 70 9.70 6.46 1.15
N ILE A 71 9.08 6.98 2.19
CA ILE A 71 8.44 8.28 2.16
C ILE A 71 9.13 9.15 3.19
N PRO A 72 9.96 10.10 2.74
CA PRO A 72 10.63 10.97 3.70
C PRO A 72 9.66 11.90 4.41
N ALA A 73 10.05 12.32 5.59
CA ALA A 73 9.27 13.28 6.34
C ALA A 73 8.98 14.51 5.48
N GLY A 74 7.75 14.98 5.54
CA GLY A 74 7.35 16.17 4.81
C GLY A 74 6.82 15.92 3.43
N LEU A 75 6.93 14.70 2.91
CA LEU A 75 6.38 14.41 1.59
C LEU A 75 4.90 14.05 1.71
N LYS A 76 4.08 14.77 0.98
CA LYS A 76 2.64 14.47 0.92
C LYS A 76 2.45 13.14 0.21
N HIS A 77 1.65 12.27 0.77
CA HIS A 77 1.41 10.96 0.17
C HIS A 77 0.00 10.50 0.45
N GLY A 78 -0.44 9.56 -0.41
CA GLY A 78 -1.80 9.07 -0.39
C GLY A 78 -2.65 9.81 -1.40
N PRO A 79 -3.82 9.29 -1.74
CA PRO A 79 -4.39 8.06 -1.21
C PRO A 79 -3.69 6.82 -1.73
N LEU A 80 -3.92 5.72 -1.03
CA LEU A 80 -3.41 4.41 -1.40
C LEU A 80 -4.61 3.53 -1.69
N THR A 81 -4.68 2.97 -2.89
CA THR A 81 -5.83 2.20 -3.31
C THR A 81 -5.38 0.89 -3.94
N PHE A 82 -5.96 -0.21 -3.49
CA PHE A 82 -5.75 -1.50 -4.11
C PHE A 82 -6.76 -1.65 -5.23
N LEU A 83 -6.29 -1.47 -6.46
CA LEU A 83 -7.16 -1.49 -7.64
C LEU A 83 -7.58 -2.90 -8.01
N ARG A 84 -6.69 -3.85 -7.80
CA ARG A 84 -6.93 -5.25 -8.14
C ARG A 84 -6.10 -6.09 -7.19
N VAL A 85 -6.67 -7.19 -6.71
CA VAL A 85 -5.94 -8.12 -5.87
C VAL A 85 -6.25 -9.52 -6.36
N ASP A 86 -5.27 -10.18 -6.96
CA ASP A 86 -5.43 -11.52 -7.50
C ASP A 86 -4.94 -12.57 -6.51
N LYS A 87 -3.96 -12.23 -5.72
CA LYS A 87 -3.37 -13.12 -4.72
C LYS A 87 -3.17 -12.34 -3.44
N PRO A 88 -3.10 -13.01 -2.29
CA PRO A 88 -2.93 -12.28 -1.04
C PRO A 88 -1.67 -11.42 -1.08
N VAL A 89 -1.76 -10.25 -0.50
CA VAL A 89 -0.63 -9.32 -0.39
C VAL A 89 -0.40 -9.05 1.09
N PHE A 90 0.84 -9.16 1.53
CA PHE A 90 1.19 -8.73 2.86
C PHE A 90 1.64 -7.27 2.78
N HIS A 91 0.95 -6.43 3.52
CA HIS A 91 1.15 -5.00 3.46
C HIS A 91 1.40 -4.48 4.87
N TYR A 92 2.42 -3.64 5.01
CA TYR A 92 2.59 -2.97 6.28
C TYR A 92 3.15 -1.57 6.07
N THR A 93 2.97 -0.73 7.08
CA THR A 93 3.60 0.56 7.14
C THR A 93 4.33 0.67 8.46
N THR A 94 5.46 1.32 8.44
CA THR A 94 6.21 1.57 9.65
C THR A 94 6.97 2.87 9.53
N GLY A 95 7.12 3.54 10.66
CA GLY A 95 7.90 4.75 10.72
C GLY A 95 8.50 4.85 12.12
N PRO A 96 9.60 5.53 12.24
CA PRO A 96 10.22 5.70 13.57
C PRO A 96 9.47 6.72 14.42
N GLY A 97 8.31 7.12 14.00
CA GLY A 97 7.52 8.07 14.74
C GLY A 97 6.85 7.44 15.95
N LYS A 98 6.54 8.28 16.88
CA LYS A 98 6.00 7.81 18.15
C LYS A 98 4.58 7.32 18.06
N MET A 99 3.91 7.59 16.99
CA MET A 99 2.51 7.22 16.90
C MET A 99 2.31 5.72 16.70
N TYR A 100 3.40 4.99 16.47
CA TYR A 100 3.31 3.56 16.31
C TYR A 100 3.72 2.80 17.56
N PHE A 101 3.87 3.49 18.65
CA PHE A 101 4.33 2.86 19.88
C PHE A 101 3.35 3.07 21.01
#